data_fe0393c72ef160c479790128cc079e6c
#
_entry.id   fe0393c72ef160c479790128cc079e6c
#
_cell.length_a   1.000
_cell.length_b   1.000
_cell.length_c   1.000
_cell.angle_alpha   90.00
_cell.angle_beta   90.00
_cell.angle_gamma   90.00
#
_symmetry.space_group_name_H-M   'P 1'
#
loop_
_entity.id
_entity.type
_entity.pdbx_description
1 polymer ?
#
loop_
_entity_poly.entity_id
_entity_poly.type
_entity_poly.pdbx_seq_one_letter_code
_entity_poly.pdbx_strand_id
1 'polypeptide(L)'
;MVFKIRSLPYNTVARLREKEDQSDFSLHVVLEGVVSPNLRSEELMRAHDAPTPIELIKSILRPGEIEDISIQIEKLSGYRTDTVRIVDDIKKK
;
A
#
# COMPACT_ATOMS: atom_id res chain seq x y z
N MET A 1 5.95 -0.36 -15.78
CA MET A 1 4.87 -1.27 -15.37
C MET A 1 3.70 -0.48 -14.83
N VAL A 2 2.51 -0.83 -15.25
CA VAL A 2 1.30 -0.15 -14.80
C VAL A 2 0.67 -0.93 -13.65
N PHE A 3 0.35 -0.23 -12.58
CA PHE A 3 -0.29 -0.84 -11.41
C PHE A 3 -1.71 -0.35 -11.28
N LYS A 4 -2.63 -1.26 -11.04
CA LYS A 4 -4.01 -0.92 -10.70
C LYS A 4 -4.15 -1.08 -9.19
N ILE A 5 -4.70 -0.06 -8.56
CA ILE A 5 -4.83 -0.05 -7.09
C ILE A 5 -6.29 0.13 -6.72
N ARG A 6 -6.61 -0.20 -5.47
CA ARG A 6 -7.96 -0.08 -4.93
C ARG A 6 -7.91 0.54 -3.54
N SER A 7 -9.05 1.06 -3.09
CA SER A 7 -9.16 1.51 -1.71
C SER A 7 -9.22 0.30 -0.78
N LEU A 8 -8.82 0.49 0.48
CA LEU A 8 -8.88 -0.55 1.50
C LEU A 8 -9.96 -0.22 2.52
N PRO A 9 -10.73 -1.23 2.97
CA PRO A 9 -11.70 -1.01 4.04
C PRO A 9 -11.02 -0.58 5.33
N TYR A 10 -11.76 0.14 6.16
CA TYR A 10 -11.25 0.61 7.44
C TYR A 10 -10.64 -0.53 8.27
N ASN A 11 -11.35 -1.66 8.35
CA ASN A 11 -10.87 -2.78 9.15
C ASN A 11 -9.54 -3.34 8.66
N THR A 12 -9.34 -3.35 7.35
CA THR A 12 -8.09 -3.83 6.78
C THR A 12 -6.94 -2.92 7.18
N VAL A 13 -7.12 -1.61 7.05
CA VAL A 13 -6.06 -0.65 7.40
C VAL A 13 -5.77 -0.71 8.90
N ALA A 14 -6.81 -0.78 9.72
CA ALA A 14 -6.64 -0.85 11.16
C ALA A 14 -5.86 -2.09 11.56
N ARG A 15 -6.18 -3.23 10.94
CA ARG A 15 -5.47 -4.48 11.21
C ARG A 15 -4.00 -4.38 10.84
N LEU A 16 -3.71 -3.77 9.70
CA LEU A 16 -2.33 -3.61 9.26
C LEU A 16 -1.54 -2.71 10.20
N ARG A 17 -2.16 -1.65 10.68
CA ARG A 17 -1.51 -0.73 11.62
C ARG A 17 -1.22 -1.38 12.96
N GLU A 18 -2.08 -2.29 13.41
CA GLU A 18 -1.90 -2.97 14.68
C GLU A 18 -0.80 -4.02 14.63
N LYS A 19 -0.69 -4.73 13.52
CA LYS A 19 0.20 -5.88 13.41
C LYS A 19 1.63 -5.54 13.08
N GLU A 20 1.84 -4.48 12.32
CA GLU A 20 3.11 -4.25 11.70
C GLU A 20 3.82 -3.04 12.30
N ASP A 21 5.13 -3.12 12.35
CA ASP A 21 5.88 -1.92 12.65
C ASP A 21 5.87 -1.01 11.42
N GLN A 22 6.35 0.20 11.60
CA GLN A 22 6.26 1.23 10.56
C GLN A 22 6.99 0.83 9.26
N SER A 23 8.05 0.07 9.37
CA SER A 23 8.85 -0.27 8.20
C SER A 23 8.14 -1.22 7.25
N ASP A 24 7.26 -2.09 7.78
CA ASP A 24 6.57 -3.07 6.96
C ASP A 24 5.17 -2.63 6.55
N PHE A 25 4.66 -1.57 7.15
CA PHE A 25 3.30 -1.12 6.89
C PHE A 25 3.08 -0.82 5.41
N SER A 26 3.98 -0.08 4.78
CA SER A 26 3.85 0.26 3.36
C SER A 26 3.82 -0.97 2.46
N LEU A 27 4.65 -1.96 2.79
CA LEU A 27 4.68 -3.21 2.02
C LEU A 27 3.33 -3.92 2.08
N HIS A 28 2.73 -3.98 3.26
CA HIS A 28 1.44 -4.63 3.43
C HIS A 28 0.30 -3.85 2.78
N VAL A 29 0.37 -2.51 2.82
CA VAL A 29 -0.61 -1.69 2.12
C VAL A 29 -0.54 -1.96 0.62
N VAL A 30 0.66 -2.01 0.06
CA VAL A 30 0.83 -2.32 -1.36
C VAL A 30 0.29 -3.71 -1.69
N LEU A 31 0.62 -4.71 -0.86
CA LEU A 31 0.17 -6.07 -1.09
C LEU A 31 -1.35 -6.17 -1.11
N GLU A 32 -2.03 -5.50 -0.18
CA GLU A 32 -3.48 -5.54 -0.09
C GLU A 32 -4.16 -4.65 -1.14
N GLY A 33 -3.54 -3.54 -1.50
CA GLY A 33 -4.17 -2.53 -2.34
C GLY A 33 -3.89 -2.64 -3.82
N VAL A 34 -2.88 -3.39 -4.24
CA VAL A 34 -2.59 -3.55 -5.67
C VAL A 34 -3.44 -4.67 -6.24
N VAL A 35 -4.24 -4.33 -7.26
CA VAL A 35 -5.11 -5.29 -7.93
C VAL A 35 -4.36 -5.98 -9.06
N SER A 36 -3.55 -5.24 -9.80
CA SER A 36 -2.81 -5.76 -10.94
C SER A 36 -1.43 -5.10 -10.97
N PRO A 37 -0.38 -5.87 -11.16
CA PRO A 37 -0.33 -7.31 -11.31
C PRO A 37 -0.70 -8.04 -10.02
N ASN A 38 -1.04 -9.32 -10.14
CA ASN A 38 -1.37 -10.13 -8.96
C ASN A 38 -0.09 -10.48 -8.20
N LEU A 39 0.13 -9.77 -7.09
CA LEU A 39 1.35 -9.94 -6.31
C LEU A 39 1.42 -11.26 -5.56
N ARG A 40 0.32 -12.00 -5.53
CA ARG A 40 0.29 -13.32 -4.91
C ARG A 40 0.39 -14.46 -5.94
N SER A 41 0.65 -14.12 -7.20
CA SER A 41 0.80 -15.11 -8.26
C SER A 41 2.06 -15.93 -8.08
N GLU A 42 1.92 -17.24 -8.04
CA GLU A 42 3.08 -18.13 -7.94
C GLU A 42 3.99 -18.02 -9.15
N GLU A 43 3.40 -17.84 -10.32
CA GLU A 43 4.19 -17.67 -11.54
C GLU A 43 5.07 -16.44 -11.48
N LEU A 44 4.49 -15.34 -11.00
CA LEU A 44 5.24 -14.09 -10.90
C LEU A 44 6.33 -14.19 -9.85
N MET A 45 6.02 -14.84 -8.72
CA MET A 45 7.03 -15.05 -7.69
C MET A 45 8.18 -15.91 -8.19
N ARG A 46 7.89 -16.96 -8.97
CA ARG A 46 8.94 -17.80 -9.55
C ARG A 46 9.79 -17.02 -10.55
N ALA A 47 9.14 -16.22 -11.37
CA ALA A 47 9.85 -15.42 -12.37
C ALA A 47 10.87 -14.48 -11.75
N HIS A 48 10.60 -14.00 -10.54
CA HIS A 48 11.48 -13.09 -9.81
C HIS A 48 12.24 -13.77 -8.67
N ASP A 49 12.15 -15.09 -8.60
CA ASP A 49 12.83 -15.86 -7.56
C ASP A 49 12.49 -15.38 -6.16
N ALA A 50 11.23 -15.03 -5.96
CA ALA A 50 10.73 -14.50 -4.69
C ALA A 50 9.97 -15.58 -3.94
N PRO A 51 10.35 -15.88 -2.69
CA PRO A 51 9.67 -16.93 -1.91
C PRO A 51 8.32 -16.48 -1.34
N THR A 52 8.09 -15.18 -1.26
CA THR A 52 6.85 -14.65 -0.69
C THR A 52 6.38 -13.44 -1.50
N PRO A 53 5.08 -13.06 -1.39
CA PRO A 53 4.61 -11.85 -2.04
C PRO A 53 5.36 -10.58 -1.60
N ILE A 54 5.75 -10.50 -0.33
CA ILE A 54 6.51 -9.35 0.17
C ILE A 54 7.88 -9.28 -0.51
N GLU A 55 8.56 -10.41 -0.65
CA GLU A 55 9.83 -10.45 -1.35
C GLU A 55 9.67 -10.10 -2.82
N LEU A 56 8.55 -10.51 -3.41
CA LEU A 56 8.24 -10.15 -4.80
C LEU A 56 8.14 -8.63 -4.95
N ILE A 57 7.43 -7.96 -4.04
CA ILE A 57 7.29 -6.51 -4.08
C ILE A 57 8.67 -5.85 -4.01
N LYS A 58 9.53 -6.33 -3.13
CA LYS A 58 10.88 -5.79 -2.99
C LYS A 58 11.73 -6.01 -4.23
N SER A 59 11.46 -7.06 -4.99
CA SER A 59 12.25 -7.35 -6.18
C SER A 59 11.81 -6.56 -7.40
N ILE A 60 10.52 -6.17 -7.47
CA ILE A 60 10.01 -5.46 -8.65
C ILE A 60 9.87 -3.95 -8.44
N LEU A 61 9.91 -3.49 -7.21
CA LEU A 61 9.74 -2.07 -6.88
C LEU A 61 10.89 -1.56 -6.02
N ARG A 62 11.25 -0.31 -6.26
CA ARG A 62 12.23 0.37 -5.42
C ARG A 62 11.53 0.89 -4.15
N PRO A 63 12.28 1.14 -3.07
CA PRO A 63 11.66 1.63 -1.83
C PRO A 63 10.80 2.88 -2.02
N GLY A 64 11.25 3.84 -2.83
CA GLY A 64 10.48 5.04 -3.09
C GLY A 64 9.18 4.75 -3.84
N GLU A 65 9.22 3.78 -4.75
CA GLU A 65 8.03 3.38 -5.49
C GLU A 65 7.01 2.68 -4.59
N ILE A 66 7.49 1.86 -3.66
CA ILE A 66 6.64 1.19 -2.68
C ILE A 66 5.90 2.24 -1.84
N GLU A 67 6.62 3.24 -1.36
CA GLU A 67 6.01 4.31 -0.58
C GLU A 67 4.99 5.11 -1.39
N ASP A 68 5.33 5.44 -2.63
CA ASP A 68 4.43 6.21 -3.49
C ASP A 68 3.12 5.46 -3.73
N ILE A 69 3.21 4.18 -4.04
CA ILE A 69 2.01 3.36 -4.27
C ILE A 69 1.20 3.25 -3.00
N SER A 70 1.87 3.03 -1.88
CA SER A 70 1.21 2.97 -0.57
C SER A 70 0.45 4.26 -0.27
N ILE A 71 1.05 5.41 -0.53
CA ILE A 71 0.41 6.70 -0.33
C ILE A 71 -0.82 6.85 -1.22
N GLN A 72 -0.73 6.43 -2.48
CA GLN A 72 -1.87 6.51 -3.38
C GLN A 72 -3.03 5.64 -2.90
N ILE A 73 -2.72 4.43 -2.41
CA ILE A 73 -3.75 3.55 -1.86
C ILE A 73 -4.38 4.17 -0.61
N GLU A 74 -3.58 4.76 0.25
CA GLU A 74 -4.08 5.43 1.44
C GLU A 74 -4.99 6.60 1.09
N LYS A 75 -4.64 7.37 0.08
CA LYS A 75 -5.49 8.47 -0.39
C LYS A 75 -6.83 7.97 -0.90
N LEU A 76 -6.84 6.90 -1.66
CA LEU A 76 -8.08 6.29 -2.13
C LEU A 76 -8.93 5.79 -0.98
N SER A 77 -8.29 5.39 0.11
CA SER A 77 -8.97 4.84 1.28
C SER A 77 -9.42 5.92 2.27
N GLY A 78 -9.17 7.19 1.97
CA GLY A 78 -9.59 8.30 2.82
C GLY A 78 -8.58 8.71 3.88
N TYR A 79 -7.39 8.13 3.85
CA TYR A 79 -6.29 8.51 4.73
C TYR A 79 -5.40 9.49 3.99
N ARG A 80 -4.66 10.32 4.68
CA ARG A 80 -3.73 11.28 4.06
C ARG A 80 -4.41 12.10 2.98
N THR A 81 -5.47 12.78 3.33
CA THR A 81 -6.30 13.42 2.32
C THR A 81 -6.55 14.87 2.64
N ASP A 82 -7.21 15.50 1.70
CA ASP A 82 -7.72 16.85 1.87
C ASP A 82 -8.67 16.96 3.05
N THR A 83 -9.27 15.84 3.46
CA THR A 83 -10.14 15.82 4.62
C THR A 83 -9.44 16.34 5.87
N VAL A 84 -8.21 15.87 6.10
CA VAL A 84 -7.41 16.33 7.24
C VAL A 84 -7.09 17.82 7.10
N ARG A 85 -6.75 18.24 5.90
CA ARG A 85 -6.44 19.64 5.63
C ARG A 85 -7.65 20.54 5.86
N ILE A 86 -8.82 20.09 5.45
CA ILE A 86 -10.05 20.84 5.64
C ILE A 86 -10.32 21.04 7.13
N VAL A 87 -10.12 20.01 7.93
CA VAL A 87 -10.32 20.09 9.37
C VAL A 87 -9.34 21.09 9.98
N ASP A 88 -8.09 21.06 9.55
CA ASP A 88 -7.09 22.00 10.03
C ASP A 88 -7.45 23.43 9.69
N ASP A 89 -7.94 23.68 8.48
CA ASP A 89 -8.34 25.00 8.05
C ASP A 89 -9.49 25.53 8.91
N ILE A 90 -10.43 24.67 9.23
CA ILE A 90 -11.55 25.04 10.10
C ILE A 90 -11.05 25.42 11.48
N LYS A 91 -10.09 24.66 12.01
CA LYS A 91 -9.54 24.93 13.33
C LYS A 91 -8.79 26.26 13.39
N LYS A 92 -8.19 26.66 12.30
CA LYS A 92 -7.44 27.90 12.25
C LYS A 92 -8.31 29.13 12.22
N LYS A 93 -9.54 28.95 11.87
CA LYS A 93 -10.51 30.05 11.81
C LYS A 93 -11.19 30.23 13.15
#